data_70eb9b9494d257671d7193a50ffced64
#
_entry.id   70eb9b9494d257671d7193a50ffced64
#
_cell.length_a   1.000
_cell.length_b   1.000
_cell.length_c   1.000
_cell.angle_alpha   90.00
_cell.angle_beta   90.00
_cell.angle_gamma   90.00
#
_symmetry.space_group_name_H-M   'P 1'
#
loop_
_entity.id
_entity.type
_entity.pdbx_description
1 polymer ?
#
loop_
_entity_poly.entity_id
_entity_poly.type
_entity_poly.pdbx_seq_one_letter_code
_entity_poly.pdbx_strand_id
1 'polypeptide(L)'
;MFLKLYAIAFVVFLVIDLIWLGLIAKNVYAKYLGSLMAPKVNWIAAIIFYLLFIVGLVFFVIQPAVSKDSWSYALLVGMLFGLITYATYDLTNLATLKNWPLTITIIDLIWGSSLGGLVSMITFFLVR
;
A
#
# COMPACT_ATOMS: atom_id res chain seq x y z
N MET A 1 15.30 -10.65 13.13
CA MET A 1 15.26 -10.09 11.75
C MET A 1 13.91 -9.53 11.39
N PHE A 2 12.83 -10.23 11.66
CA PHE A 2 11.49 -9.76 11.29
C PHE A 2 11.15 -8.39 11.90
N LEU A 3 11.38 -8.21 13.19
CA LEU A 3 11.05 -6.95 13.87
C LEU A 3 11.85 -5.77 13.31
N LYS A 4 13.11 -5.99 12.95
CA LYS A 4 13.93 -4.94 12.33
C LYS A 4 13.38 -4.56 10.96
N LEU A 5 13.06 -5.55 10.13
CA LEU A 5 12.47 -5.31 8.81
C LEU A 5 11.11 -4.61 8.94
N TYR A 6 10.31 -5.04 9.90
CA TYR A 6 9.00 -4.45 10.15
C TYR A 6 9.11 -2.97 10.53
N ALA A 7 9.99 -2.65 11.47
CA ALA A 7 10.17 -1.27 11.91
C ALA A 7 10.62 -0.36 10.76
N ILE A 8 11.58 -0.81 9.97
CA ILE A 8 12.09 -0.02 8.83
C ILE A 8 11.02 0.11 7.75
N ALA A 9 10.35 -0.97 7.40
CA ALA A 9 9.28 -0.95 6.40
C ALA A 9 8.14 -0.04 6.83
N PHE A 10 7.79 -0.05 8.11
CA PHE A 10 6.74 0.80 8.66
C PHE A 10 7.08 2.28 8.49
N VAL A 11 8.31 2.68 8.81
CA VAL A 11 8.75 4.07 8.65
C VAL A 11 8.77 4.47 7.17
N VAL A 12 9.31 3.63 6.31
CA VAL A 12 9.34 3.88 4.86
C VAL A 12 7.92 4.03 4.32
N PHE A 13 7.02 3.13 4.72
CA PHE A 13 5.61 3.18 4.34
C PHE A 13 4.97 4.49 4.76
N LEU A 14 5.16 4.90 6.02
CA LEU A 14 4.57 6.14 6.53
C LEU A 14 5.05 7.36 5.75
N VAL A 15 6.34 7.44 5.46
CA VAL A 15 6.89 8.58 4.71
C VAL A 15 6.27 8.65 3.32
N ILE A 16 6.24 7.54 2.60
CA ILE A 16 5.70 7.49 1.24
C ILE A 16 4.19 7.78 1.25
N ASP A 17 3.46 7.17 2.17
CA ASP A 17 2.00 7.32 2.24
C ASP A 17 1.59 8.73 2.67
N LEU A 18 2.33 9.36 3.57
CA LEU A 18 2.06 10.74 3.96
C LEU A 18 2.29 11.71 2.80
N ILE A 19 3.30 11.48 1.97
CA ILE A 19 3.51 12.27 0.75
C ILE A 19 2.32 12.11 -0.18
N TRP A 20 1.86 10.88 -0.40
CA TRP A 20 0.69 10.61 -1.23
C TRP A 20 -0.57 11.28 -0.69
N LEU A 21 -0.87 11.07 0.58
CA LEU A 21 -2.08 11.62 1.20
C LEU A 21 -2.07 13.14 1.25
N GLY A 22 -0.91 13.75 1.53
CA GLY A 22 -0.79 15.18 1.68
C GLY A 22 -0.78 15.96 0.36
N LEU A 23 -0.17 15.40 -0.70
CA LEU A 23 0.04 16.12 -1.95
C LEU A 23 -0.95 15.76 -3.05
N ILE A 24 -1.42 14.51 -3.10
CA ILE A 24 -2.17 14.00 -4.26
C ILE A 24 -3.55 13.50 -3.85
N ALA A 25 -3.60 12.56 -2.90
CA ALA A 25 -4.82 11.81 -2.61
C ALA A 25 -5.95 12.68 -2.08
N LYS A 26 -5.64 13.68 -1.28
CA LYS A 26 -6.65 14.54 -0.66
C LYS A 26 -7.61 15.13 -1.68
N ASN A 27 -7.08 15.66 -2.78
CA ASN A 27 -7.91 16.28 -3.81
C ASN A 27 -8.58 15.25 -4.72
N VAL A 28 -7.84 14.18 -5.07
CA VAL A 28 -8.34 13.15 -5.99
C VAL A 28 -9.50 12.39 -5.35
N TYR A 29 -9.34 11.92 -4.12
CA TYR A 29 -10.40 11.15 -3.47
C TYR A 29 -11.62 12.03 -3.14
N ALA A 30 -11.41 13.28 -2.75
CA ALA A 30 -12.53 14.19 -2.52
C ALA A 30 -13.33 14.44 -3.80
N LYS A 31 -12.64 14.55 -4.95
CA LYS A 31 -13.29 14.78 -6.23
C LYS A 31 -14.14 13.59 -6.66
N TYR A 32 -13.63 12.37 -6.54
CA TYR A 32 -14.29 11.18 -7.07
C TYR A 32 -15.17 10.45 -6.05
N LEU A 33 -14.84 10.52 -4.77
CA LEU A 33 -15.52 9.79 -3.70
C LEU A 33 -16.22 10.69 -2.67
N GLY A 34 -16.30 11.99 -2.92
CA GLY A 34 -16.75 12.95 -1.91
C GLY A 34 -18.00 12.54 -1.15
N SER A 35 -19.04 12.06 -1.86
CA SER A 35 -20.30 11.64 -1.26
C SER A 35 -20.19 10.35 -0.45
N LEU A 36 -19.16 9.55 -0.70
CA LEU A 36 -18.93 8.27 -0.01
C LEU A 36 -17.97 8.41 1.17
N MET A 37 -17.27 9.54 1.28
CA MET A 37 -16.28 9.73 2.32
C MET A 37 -16.95 10.04 3.66
N ALA A 38 -16.50 9.35 4.70
CA ALA A 38 -16.96 9.60 6.06
C ALA A 38 -16.54 11.00 6.52
N PRO A 39 -17.39 11.73 7.27
CA PRO A 39 -17.02 13.04 7.82
C PRO A 39 -15.83 12.93 8.80
N LYS A 40 -15.67 11.78 9.45
CA LYS A 40 -14.52 11.49 10.30
C LYS A 40 -13.88 10.19 9.86
N VAL A 41 -12.56 10.18 9.75
CA VAL A 41 -11.81 8.98 9.41
C VAL A 41 -11.88 7.98 10.55
N ASN A 42 -12.17 6.72 10.23
CA ASN A 42 -12.08 5.64 11.19
C ASN A 42 -10.62 5.21 11.31
N TRP A 43 -9.87 5.86 12.22
CA TRP A 43 -8.45 5.61 12.36
C TRP A 43 -8.12 4.23 12.89
N ILE A 44 -9.02 3.63 13.67
CA ILE A 44 -8.81 2.26 14.15
C ILE A 44 -8.74 1.29 12.98
N ALA A 45 -9.70 1.37 12.06
CA ALA A 45 -9.71 0.53 10.87
C ALA A 45 -8.49 0.79 9.99
N ALA A 46 -8.12 2.05 9.79
CA ALA A 46 -6.97 2.42 8.96
C ALA A 46 -5.65 1.89 9.55
N ILE A 47 -5.46 2.03 10.86
CA ILE A 47 -4.26 1.56 11.54
C ILE A 47 -4.17 0.03 11.47
N ILE A 48 -5.28 -0.67 11.70
CA ILE A 48 -5.30 -2.14 11.59
C ILE A 48 -4.87 -2.57 10.20
N PHE A 49 -5.41 -1.92 9.15
CA PHE A 49 -5.01 -2.23 7.79
C PHE A 49 -3.51 -1.99 7.56
N TYR A 50 -2.99 -0.84 8.01
CA TYR A 50 -1.57 -0.53 7.83
C TYR A 50 -0.68 -1.56 8.50
N LEU A 51 -1.00 -1.94 9.73
CA LEU A 51 -0.23 -2.94 10.46
C LEU A 51 -0.25 -4.30 9.76
N LEU A 52 -1.43 -4.73 9.29
CA LEU A 52 -1.56 -6.00 8.57
C LEU A 52 -0.85 -5.97 7.22
N PHE A 53 -0.96 -4.87 6.49
CA PHE A 53 -0.30 -4.72 5.20
C PHE A 53 1.22 -4.86 5.35
N ILE A 54 1.80 -4.21 6.36
CA ILE A 54 3.24 -4.27 6.60
C ILE A 54 3.66 -5.68 7.05
N VAL A 55 2.87 -6.33 7.90
CA VAL A 55 3.14 -7.74 8.27
C VAL A 55 3.24 -8.62 7.02
N GLY A 56 2.24 -8.52 6.14
CA GLY A 56 2.22 -9.31 4.92
C GLY A 56 3.39 -8.97 4.00
N LEU A 57 3.67 -7.68 3.85
CA LEU A 57 4.76 -7.21 3.00
C LEU A 57 6.12 -7.73 3.48
N VAL A 58 6.37 -7.67 4.78
CA VAL A 58 7.62 -8.16 5.35
C VAL A 58 7.72 -9.67 5.21
N PHE A 59 6.65 -10.38 5.58
CA PHE A 59 6.68 -11.84 5.58
C PHE A 59 6.78 -12.44 4.18
N PHE A 60 5.97 -11.93 3.24
CA PHE A 60 5.87 -12.55 1.91
C PHE A 60 6.86 -11.97 0.89
N VAL A 61 7.34 -10.76 1.10
CA VAL A 61 8.14 -10.04 0.09
C VAL A 61 9.53 -9.68 0.60
N ILE A 62 9.61 -8.88 1.68
CA ILE A 62 10.89 -8.27 2.08
C ILE A 62 11.82 -9.32 2.67
N GLN A 63 11.34 -10.13 3.58
CA GLN A 63 12.17 -11.17 4.22
C GLN A 63 12.71 -12.17 3.20
N PRO A 64 11.89 -12.70 2.28
CA PRO A 64 12.43 -13.54 1.20
C PRO A 64 13.41 -12.81 0.28
N ALA A 65 13.15 -11.53 -0.01
CA ALA A 65 14.07 -10.75 -0.85
C ALA A 65 15.44 -10.60 -0.20
N VAL A 66 15.47 -10.32 1.10
CA VAL A 66 16.72 -10.21 1.86
C VAL A 66 17.45 -11.56 1.89
N SER A 67 16.73 -12.66 2.11
CA SER A 67 17.32 -14.00 2.10
C SER A 67 17.93 -14.37 0.76
N LYS A 68 17.30 -13.92 -0.34
CA LYS A 68 17.78 -14.17 -1.71
C LYS A 68 18.79 -13.13 -2.17
N ASP A 69 19.01 -12.08 -1.40
CA ASP A 69 19.81 -10.92 -1.79
C ASP A 69 19.38 -10.37 -3.16
N SER A 70 18.07 -10.19 -3.36
CA SER A 70 17.50 -9.81 -4.65
C SER A 70 16.61 -8.59 -4.51
N TRP A 71 17.09 -7.44 -4.98
CA TRP A 71 16.29 -6.22 -5.00
C TRP A 71 15.16 -6.31 -6.03
N SER A 72 15.38 -7.03 -7.12
CA SER A 72 14.34 -7.20 -8.15
C SER A 72 13.17 -8.04 -7.62
N TYR A 73 13.46 -9.04 -6.78
CA TYR A 73 12.39 -9.77 -6.09
C TYR A 73 11.59 -8.82 -5.21
N ALA A 74 12.27 -7.99 -4.42
CA ALA A 74 11.59 -7.03 -3.55
C ALA A 74 10.68 -6.10 -4.36
N LEU A 75 11.18 -5.54 -5.46
CA LEU A 75 10.40 -4.63 -6.29
C LEU A 75 9.23 -5.34 -6.96
N LEU A 76 9.48 -6.42 -7.69
CA LEU A 76 8.46 -7.05 -8.52
C LEU A 76 7.41 -7.78 -7.70
N VAL A 77 7.83 -8.53 -6.69
CA VAL A 77 6.87 -9.24 -5.83
C VAL A 77 6.16 -8.25 -4.89
N GLY A 78 6.84 -7.18 -4.49
CA GLY A 78 6.21 -6.08 -3.76
C GLY A 78 5.14 -5.39 -4.57
N MET A 79 5.39 -5.15 -5.86
CA MET A 79 4.39 -4.59 -6.77
C MET A 79 3.17 -5.52 -6.90
N LEU A 80 3.40 -6.81 -7.05
CA LEU A 80 2.32 -7.79 -7.15
C LEU A 80 1.51 -7.85 -5.85
N PHE A 81 2.18 -7.86 -4.70
CA PHE A 81 1.52 -7.86 -3.40
C PHE A 81 0.64 -6.61 -3.22
N GLY A 82 1.18 -5.44 -3.55
CA GLY A 82 0.42 -4.19 -3.47
C GLY A 82 -0.75 -4.16 -4.44
N LEU A 83 -0.55 -4.67 -5.65
CA LEU A 83 -1.63 -4.76 -6.64
C LEU A 83 -2.76 -5.65 -6.13
N ILE A 84 -2.45 -6.84 -5.62
CA ILE A 84 -3.46 -7.78 -5.13
C ILE A 84 -4.23 -7.21 -3.94
N THR A 85 -3.53 -6.61 -2.98
CA THR A 85 -4.19 -6.06 -1.79
C THR A 85 -5.13 -4.91 -2.13
N TYR A 86 -4.70 -4.01 -3.01
CA TYR A 86 -5.54 -2.88 -3.40
C TYR A 86 -6.64 -3.30 -4.36
N ALA A 87 -6.39 -4.26 -5.25
CA ALA A 87 -7.41 -4.82 -6.13
C ALA A 87 -8.52 -5.52 -5.35
N THR A 88 -8.19 -6.18 -4.25
CA THR A 88 -9.18 -6.84 -3.39
C THR A 88 -10.22 -5.84 -2.88
N TYR A 89 -9.79 -4.63 -2.54
CA TYR A 89 -10.67 -3.55 -2.11
C TYR A 89 -11.37 -2.88 -3.31
N ASP A 90 -10.59 -2.39 -4.27
CA ASP A 90 -11.12 -1.53 -5.33
C ASP A 90 -11.96 -2.29 -6.36
N LEU A 91 -11.52 -3.49 -6.76
CA LEU A 91 -12.30 -4.27 -7.74
C LEU A 91 -13.57 -4.84 -7.14
N THR A 92 -13.54 -5.21 -5.86
CA THR A 92 -14.77 -5.63 -5.15
C THR A 92 -15.75 -4.47 -5.03
N ASN A 93 -15.27 -3.28 -4.70
CA ASN A 93 -16.14 -2.10 -4.62
C ASN A 93 -16.71 -1.74 -5.99
N LEU A 94 -15.89 -1.81 -7.04
CA LEU A 94 -16.36 -1.56 -8.40
C LEU A 94 -17.44 -2.57 -8.82
N ALA A 95 -17.29 -3.83 -8.40
CA ALA A 95 -18.24 -4.88 -8.72
C ALA A 95 -19.57 -4.76 -7.99
N THR A 96 -19.57 -4.27 -6.74
CA THR A 96 -20.71 -4.40 -5.84
C THR A 96 -21.37 -3.10 -5.44
N LEU A 97 -20.69 -1.96 -5.59
CA LEU A 97 -21.22 -0.67 -5.16
C LEU A 97 -21.68 0.15 -6.36
N LYS A 98 -22.81 0.86 -6.18
CA LYS A 98 -23.27 1.83 -7.18
C LYS A 98 -22.33 3.03 -7.20
N ASN A 99 -22.07 3.53 -8.39
CA ASN A 99 -21.33 4.78 -8.58
C ASN A 99 -19.90 4.77 -8.06
N TRP A 100 -19.30 3.59 -7.90
CA TRP A 100 -17.89 3.50 -7.58
C TRP A 100 -17.07 3.88 -8.82
N PRO A 101 -16.24 4.94 -8.76
CA PRO A 101 -15.58 5.45 -9.96
C PRO A 101 -14.50 4.49 -10.48
N LEU A 102 -14.55 4.19 -11.78
CA LEU A 102 -13.48 3.44 -12.43
C LEU A 102 -12.13 4.15 -12.33
N THR A 103 -12.13 5.49 -12.41
CA THR A 103 -10.91 6.29 -12.30
C THR A 103 -10.19 6.04 -10.97
N ILE A 104 -10.93 6.01 -9.86
CA ILE A 104 -10.34 5.72 -8.53
C ILE A 104 -9.78 4.31 -8.49
N THR A 105 -10.46 3.34 -9.08
CA THR A 105 -9.96 1.97 -9.15
C THR A 105 -8.59 1.92 -9.82
N ILE A 106 -8.46 2.56 -10.99
CA ILE A 106 -7.20 2.57 -11.73
C ILE A 106 -6.10 3.27 -10.94
N ILE A 107 -6.40 4.43 -10.36
CA ILE A 107 -5.43 5.19 -9.57
C ILE A 107 -4.95 4.37 -8.36
N ASP A 108 -5.87 3.73 -7.64
CA ASP A 108 -5.54 2.93 -6.47
C ASP A 108 -4.72 1.70 -6.82
N LEU A 109 -5.02 1.04 -7.95
CA LEU A 109 -4.24 -0.12 -8.37
C LEU A 109 -2.81 0.28 -8.71
N ILE A 110 -2.63 1.38 -9.42
CA ILE A 110 -1.29 1.91 -9.74
C ILE A 110 -0.58 2.31 -8.45
N TRP A 111 -1.26 3.02 -7.56
CA TRP A 111 -0.68 3.44 -6.29
C TRP A 111 -0.30 2.26 -5.41
N GLY A 112 -1.21 1.30 -5.22
CA GLY A 112 -0.96 0.14 -4.38
C GLY A 112 0.21 -0.70 -4.87
N SER A 113 0.29 -0.91 -6.19
CA SER A 113 1.42 -1.61 -6.80
C SER A 113 2.72 -0.85 -6.57
N SER A 114 2.72 0.45 -6.80
CA SER A 114 3.88 1.31 -6.60
C SER A 114 4.32 1.32 -5.14
N LEU A 115 3.37 1.46 -4.22
CA LEU A 115 3.62 1.48 -2.78
C LEU A 115 4.27 0.17 -2.32
N GLY A 116 3.69 -0.96 -2.68
CA GLY A 116 4.24 -2.27 -2.31
C GLY A 116 5.65 -2.49 -2.85
N GLY A 117 5.87 -2.13 -4.10
CA GLY A 117 7.18 -2.26 -4.73
C GLY A 117 8.23 -1.32 -4.14
N LEU A 118 7.88 -0.05 -3.96
CA LEU A 118 8.82 0.95 -3.44
C LEU A 118 9.19 0.69 -1.97
N VAL A 119 8.19 0.41 -1.12
CA VAL A 119 8.47 0.11 0.29
C VAL A 119 9.37 -1.09 0.41
N SER A 120 9.08 -2.15 -0.35
CA SER A 120 9.88 -3.38 -0.32
C SER A 120 11.31 -3.15 -0.80
N MET A 121 11.47 -2.47 -1.92
CA MET A 121 12.79 -2.21 -2.50
C MET A 121 13.63 -1.28 -1.61
N ILE A 122 13.05 -0.20 -1.13
CA ILE A 122 13.77 0.76 -0.28
C ILE A 122 14.16 0.08 1.03
N THR A 123 13.26 -0.67 1.65
CA THR A 123 13.57 -1.42 2.88
C THR A 123 14.71 -2.41 2.64
N PHE A 124 14.65 -3.13 1.52
CA PHE A 124 15.72 -4.06 1.14
C PHE A 124 17.08 -3.36 1.13
N PHE A 125 17.18 -2.21 0.48
CA PHE A 125 18.46 -1.49 0.39
C PHE A 125 18.90 -0.90 1.73
N LEU A 126 17.97 -0.51 2.59
CA LEU A 126 18.30 0.05 3.89
C LEU A 126 18.84 -1.00 4.87
N VAL A 127 18.42 -2.25 4.76
CA VAL A 127 18.87 -3.32 5.66
C VAL A 127 20.04 -4.12 5.11
N ARG A 128 20.40 -3.91 3.88
CA ARG A 128 21.46 -4.63 3.21
C ARG A 128 22.89 -4.23 3.63
#